data_08d2f8f5d97793d3a64e15ba99bf1799
#
_entry.id   08d2f8f5d97793d3a64e15ba99bf1799
#
_cell.length_a   1.000
_cell.length_b   1.000
_cell.length_c   1.000
_cell.angle_alpha   90.00
_cell.angle_beta   90.00
_cell.angle_gamma   90.00
#
_symmetry.space_group_name_H-M   'P 1'
#
loop_
_entity.id
_entity.type
_entity.pdbx_description
1 polymer ?
#
loop_
_entity_poly.entity_id
_entity_poly.type
_entity_poly.pdbx_seq_one_letter_code
_entity_poly.pdbx_strand_id
1 'polypeptide(L)'
;MNDSFAVRAVRRTPVMAAALLVVALAGCADMAGIGSQAKLRDASSLGIAPDSAAASVSGLDRQWWLAFGDTQLNTLIDQAVAGNPNLQVAQARLARAQASADIAGAALKPQVKGDLDLNRQKFNSNYIYPAPLGGSTQNIGLLQLSASWELDFFGKNRSALDTAIGAANAAAADADAARVLLASNVARSYFQWARLNDQLTVAKRTLAQRDETLKLVHDRVSAGLDTNLELRQSEGGLPEARQQIEAFNEQIAIQQHAIDALVGQPNVSAALKPPVLAGVKPMALQANIPADLLGRRADIAAARWRVEAASSDVANAKTLFYPNVNLTAFVGFQSLGFGKLLKSGSEQWGVGPAISLPIFEGGKLRANLRGKSADLDVAIESYNGTVLDAVRDAADQVSSAQSIARQQAEQRAAQTAAEGAYDIAVQRYRAGLGNYLNVLTAETAVLAQRRLAVDLAARALDTQVGLARALGGGWQPPTTATASAPTAAAN
;
A
#
# COMPACT_ATOMS: atom_id res chain seq x y z
N MET A 1 -87.74 3.81 -3.99
CA MET A 1 -86.75 3.27 -3.02
C MET A 1 -85.92 2.27 -3.77
N ASN A 2 -84.65 2.66 -4.15
CA ASN A 2 -83.55 1.81 -4.55
C ASN A 2 -82.58 2.59 -5.49
N ASP A 3 -81.84 3.55 -4.96
CA ASP A 3 -80.74 4.14 -5.72
C ASP A 3 -79.59 4.64 -4.81
N SER A 4 -79.14 3.81 -3.85
CA SER A 4 -78.05 4.23 -2.91
C SER A 4 -76.96 3.18 -2.72
N PHE A 5 -76.92 2.08 -3.48
CA PHE A 5 -75.89 1.01 -3.28
C PHE A 5 -74.75 0.94 -4.34
N ALA A 6 -74.88 1.65 -5.47
CA ALA A 6 -73.89 1.54 -6.57
C ALA A 6 -72.67 2.47 -6.47
N VAL A 7 -72.68 3.54 -5.63
CA VAL A 7 -71.62 4.57 -5.63
C VAL A 7 -70.48 4.27 -4.63
N ARG A 8 -70.66 3.32 -3.69
CA ARG A 8 -69.59 2.99 -2.68
C ARG A 8 -68.59 1.90 -3.13
N ALA A 9 -68.90 1.12 -4.19
CA ALA A 9 -68.00 0.06 -4.66
C ALA A 9 -66.88 0.56 -5.56
N VAL A 10 -67.08 1.66 -6.29
CA VAL A 10 -66.11 2.18 -7.30
C VAL A 10 -64.91 2.91 -6.64
N ARG A 11 -65.01 3.40 -5.37
CA ARG A 11 -63.90 4.10 -4.69
C ARG A 11 -62.89 3.20 -3.98
N ARG A 12 -63.17 1.89 -3.80
CA ARG A 12 -62.25 0.94 -3.12
C ARG A 12 -61.34 0.17 -4.05
N THR A 13 -61.64 0.09 -5.34
CA THR A 13 -60.87 -0.63 -6.35
C THR A 13 -59.45 -0.05 -6.61
N PRO A 14 -59.23 1.29 -6.65
CA PRO A 14 -57.88 1.79 -6.89
C PRO A 14 -56.96 1.62 -5.65
N VAL A 15 -57.53 1.63 -4.42
CA VAL A 15 -56.73 1.41 -3.20
C VAL A 15 -56.35 -0.06 -3.05
N MET A 16 -57.24 -1.00 -3.38
CA MET A 16 -56.89 -2.43 -3.38
C MET A 16 -55.92 -2.78 -4.51
N ALA A 17 -56.05 -2.17 -5.68
CA ALA A 17 -55.08 -2.37 -6.80
C ALA A 17 -53.70 -1.79 -6.43
N ALA A 18 -53.65 -0.62 -5.79
CA ALA A 18 -52.41 -0.04 -5.29
C ALA A 18 -51.77 -0.89 -4.17
N ALA A 19 -52.57 -1.42 -3.25
CA ALA A 19 -52.08 -2.30 -2.19
C ALA A 19 -51.57 -3.65 -2.72
N LEU A 20 -52.25 -4.24 -3.71
CA LEU A 20 -51.81 -5.45 -4.40
C LEU A 20 -50.53 -5.22 -5.21
N LEU A 21 -50.38 -4.05 -5.84
CA LEU A 21 -49.16 -3.66 -6.53
C LEU A 21 -47.97 -3.50 -5.54
N VAL A 22 -48.19 -2.93 -4.38
CA VAL A 22 -47.17 -2.79 -3.31
C VAL A 22 -46.78 -4.15 -2.75
N VAL A 23 -47.72 -5.08 -2.54
CA VAL A 23 -47.41 -6.45 -2.08
C VAL A 23 -46.73 -7.27 -3.17
N ALA A 24 -47.04 -7.10 -4.45
CA ALA A 24 -46.34 -7.75 -5.57
C ALA A 24 -44.92 -7.20 -5.75
N LEU A 25 -44.69 -5.91 -5.48
CA LEU A 25 -43.37 -5.28 -5.48
C LEU A 25 -42.49 -5.76 -4.30
N ALA A 26 -43.06 -6.05 -3.13
CA ALA A 26 -42.34 -6.58 -1.98
C ALA A 26 -41.88 -8.04 -2.18
N GLY A 27 -42.57 -8.83 -2.99
CA GLY A 27 -42.19 -10.23 -3.29
C GLY A 27 -41.07 -10.42 -4.27
N CYS A 28 -40.69 -9.39 -5.05
CA CYS A 28 -39.65 -9.50 -6.08
C CYS A 28 -38.22 -9.33 -5.55
N ALA A 29 -38.02 -8.77 -4.35
CA ALA A 29 -36.70 -8.49 -3.78
C ALA A 29 -36.25 -9.59 -2.81
N ASP A 30 -36.26 -10.87 -3.23
CA ASP A 30 -35.77 -11.97 -2.41
C ASP A 30 -34.25 -11.98 -2.28
N MET A 31 -33.75 -11.40 -1.20
CA MET A 31 -32.33 -11.38 -0.80
C MET A 31 -32.03 -12.35 0.36
N ALA A 32 -33.01 -13.18 0.78
CA ALA A 32 -32.89 -14.04 1.93
C ALA A 32 -31.72 -15.04 1.82
N GLY A 33 -31.01 -15.21 2.91
CA GLY A 33 -29.88 -16.15 3.01
C GLY A 33 -28.59 -15.70 2.31
N ILE A 34 -28.52 -14.47 1.81
CA ILE A 34 -27.31 -13.94 1.16
C ILE A 34 -26.72 -12.84 2.06
N GLY A 35 -25.48 -13.07 2.51
CA GLY A 35 -24.74 -12.11 3.33
C GLY A 35 -23.31 -12.59 3.57
N SER A 36 -22.47 -11.67 4.04
CA SER A 36 -21.09 -11.97 4.46
C SER A 36 -21.08 -12.94 5.65
N GLN A 37 -20.14 -13.88 5.65
CA GLN A 37 -19.91 -14.85 6.72
C GLN A 37 -18.68 -14.47 7.56
N ALA A 38 -17.73 -13.72 6.98
CA ALA A 38 -16.50 -13.29 7.64
C ALA A 38 -16.77 -12.20 8.69
N LYS A 39 -15.91 -12.12 9.71
CA LYS A 39 -15.97 -11.13 10.77
C LYS A 39 -14.62 -10.47 10.98
N LEU A 40 -14.63 -9.17 11.21
CA LEU A 40 -13.43 -8.45 11.65
C LEU A 40 -13.00 -9.00 13.01
N ARG A 41 -11.69 -9.25 13.15
CA ARG A 41 -11.11 -9.65 14.44
C ARG A 41 -10.93 -8.46 15.35
N ASP A 42 -11.33 -8.60 16.60
CA ASP A 42 -11.10 -7.59 17.62
C ASP A 42 -9.64 -7.60 18.07
N ALA A 43 -9.08 -6.42 18.38
CA ALA A 43 -7.72 -6.27 18.89
C ALA A 43 -7.48 -7.10 20.16
N SER A 44 -8.49 -7.25 21.02
CA SER A 44 -8.44 -8.09 22.22
C SER A 44 -8.22 -9.58 21.93
N SER A 45 -8.72 -10.07 20.79
CA SER A 45 -8.52 -11.47 20.35
C SER A 45 -7.08 -11.78 19.91
N LEU A 46 -6.27 -10.73 19.71
CA LEU A 46 -4.87 -10.81 19.26
C LEU A 46 -3.85 -10.78 20.41
N GLY A 47 -4.32 -10.89 21.67
CA GLY A 47 -3.45 -10.83 22.85
C GLY A 47 -2.88 -9.43 23.13
N ILE A 48 -3.39 -8.41 22.46
CA ILE A 48 -3.03 -7.02 22.69
C ILE A 48 -3.94 -6.52 23.80
N ALA A 49 -3.41 -6.44 25.03
CA ALA A 49 -4.17 -5.90 26.16
C ALA A 49 -4.56 -4.44 25.83
N PRO A 50 -5.82 -4.05 26.03
CA PRO A 50 -6.18 -2.65 26.02
C PRO A 50 -5.45 -2.00 27.19
N ASP A 51 -4.39 -1.28 26.89
CA ASP A 51 -3.60 -0.60 27.91
C ASP A 51 -4.47 0.52 28.50
N SER A 52 -4.85 0.37 29.76
CA SER A 52 -5.72 1.29 30.49
C SER A 52 -5.01 2.61 30.88
N ALA A 53 -3.76 2.77 30.50
CA ALA A 53 -3.02 4.01 30.61
C ALA A 53 -2.59 4.43 29.19
N ALA A 54 -3.40 5.23 28.53
CA ALA A 54 -2.99 6.02 27.38
C ALA A 54 -1.90 7.03 27.83
N ALA A 55 -0.71 6.50 28.14
CA ALA A 55 0.47 7.32 28.04
C ALA A 55 0.50 7.78 26.59
N SER A 56 0.39 9.07 26.39
CA SER A 56 0.55 9.72 25.08
C SER A 56 1.95 9.41 24.56
N VAL A 57 2.11 8.20 24.01
CA VAL A 57 3.31 7.89 23.22
C VAL A 57 3.18 8.80 22.01
N SER A 58 3.94 9.89 22.03
CA SER A 58 4.11 10.73 20.85
C SER A 58 4.49 9.79 19.72
N GLY A 59 3.59 9.68 18.73
CA GLY A 59 3.81 8.80 17.58
C GLY A 59 5.15 9.11 16.95
N LEU A 60 5.73 8.14 16.26
CA LEU A 60 6.91 8.38 15.44
C LEU A 60 6.66 9.56 14.50
N ASP A 61 7.67 10.39 14.29
CA ASP A 61 7.64 11.43 13.28
C ASP A 61 7.52 10.80 11.88
N ARG A 62 6.85 11.48 10.96
CA ARG A 62 6.76 11.07 9.56
C ARG A 62 8.15 10.95 8.90
N GLN A 63 9.13 11.67 9.42
CA GLN A 63 10.53 11.63 9.04
C GLN A 63 11.39 10.94 10.12
N TRP A 64 10.96 9.78 10.61
CA TRP A 64 11.60 9.02 11.69
C TRP A 64 13.10 8.79 11.51
N TRP A 65 13.58 8.78 10.25
CA TRP A 65 14.99 8.58 9.92
C TRP A 65 15.90 9.73 10.38
N LEU A 66 15.34 10.93 10.62
CA LEU A 66 16.09 12.06 11.15
C LEU A 66 16.69 11.76 12.54
N ALA A 67 16.09 10.85 13.30
CA ALA A 67 16.57 10.44 14.61
C ALA A 67 17.96 9.76 14.56
N PHE A 68 18.36 9.19 13.42
CA PHE A 68 19.70 8.63 13.25
C PHE A 68 20.81 9.70 13.15
N GLY A 69 20.46 10.96 12.92
CA GLY A 69 21.39 12.10 12.90
C GLY A 69 22.38 12.09 11.73
N ASP A 70 22.11 11.32 10.67
CA ASP A 70 22.93 11.21 9.47
C ASP A 70 22.35 12.01 8.31
N THR A 71 23.04 13.10 7.92
CA THR A 71 22.58 14.01 6.87
C THR A 71 22.60 13.37 5.48
N GLN A 72 23.53 12.44 5.20
CA GLN A 72 23.58 11.74 3.92
C GLN A 72 22.39 10.78 3.79
N LEU A 73 22.06 10.03 4.85
CA LEU A 73 20.87 9.18 4.89
C LEU A 73 19.59 10.01 4.66
N ASN A 74 19.47 11.16 5.33
CA ASN A 74 18.32 12.05 5.18
C ASN A 74 18.14 12.48 3.73
N THR A 75 19.23 12.97 3.11
CA THR A 75 19.21 13.41 1.70
C THR A 75 18.85 12.27 0.74
N LEU A 76 19.38 11.06 0.97
CA LEU A 76 19.06 9.89 0.15
C LEU A 76 17.59 9.50 0.23
N ILE A 77 17.00 9.50 1.43
CA ILE A 77 15.59 9.17 1.59
C ILE A 77 14.71 10.24 0.94
N ASP A 78 15.04 11.53 1.12
CA ASP A 78 14.27 12.62 0.50
C ASP A 78 14.33 12.54 -1.03
N GLN A 79 15.50 12.27 -1.62
CA GLN A 79 15.66 12.05 -3.05
C GLN A 79 14.88 10.82 -3.54
N ALA A 80 14.93 9.71 -2.79
CA ALA A 80 14.17 8.50 -3.13
C ALA A 80 12.66 8.76 -3.12
N VAL A 81 12.15 9.44 -2.09
CA VAL A 81 10.73 9.79 -2.00
C VAL A 81 10.29 10.73 -3.14
N ALA A 82 11.17 11.62 -3.60
CA ALA A 82 10.89 12.51 -4.72
C ALA A 82 10.99 11.82 -6.09
N GLY A 83 11.95 10.89 -6.28
CA GLY A 83 12.35 10.38 -7.59
C GLY A 83 12.05 8.91 -7.88
N ASN A 84 11.68 8.09 -6.89
CA ASN A 84 11.51 6.65 -7.09
C ASN A 84 10.31 6.31 -8.00
N PRO A 85 10.51 5.58 -9.13
CA PRO A 85 9.43 5.25 -10.06
C PRO A 85 8.31 4.41 -9.45
N ASN A 86 8.60 3.50 -8.51
CA ASN A 86 7.58 2.66 -7.88
C ASN A 86 6.65 3.49 -6.98
N LEU A 87 7.16 4.52 -6.31
CA LEU A 87 6.33 5.45 -5.55
C LEU A 87 5.47 6.32 -6.49
N GLN A 88 6.01 6.75 -7.64
CA GLN A 88 5.23 7.45 -8.67
C GLN A 88 4.09 6.56 -9.22
N VAL A 89 4.31 5.26 -9.40
CA VAL A 89 3.24 4.30 -9.75
C VAL A 89 2.15 4.27 -8.69
N ALA A 90 2.50 4.27 -7.39
CA ALA A 90 1.52 4.31 -6.32
C ALA A 90 0.69 5.62 -6.34
N GLN A 91 1.34 6.76 -6.58
CA GLN A 91 0.67 8.07 -6.72
C GLN A 91 -0.24 8.11 -7.96
N ALA A 92 0.19 7.54 -9.08
CA ALA A 92 -0.65 7.45 -10.28
C ALA A 92 -1.88 6.55 -10.06
N ARG A 93 -1.74 5.47 -9.29
CA ARG A 93 -2.88 4.62 -8.89
C ARG A 93 -3.87 5.38 -8.01
N LEU A 94 -3.38 6.21 -7.09
CA LEU A 94 -4.22 7.10 -6.28
C LEU A 94 -4.98 8.09 -7.18
N ALA A 95 -4.29 8.78 -8.08
CA ALA A 95 -4.94 9.72 -9.01
C ALA A 95 -6.02 9.04 -9.87
N ARG A 96 -5.76 7.80 -10.35
CA ARG A 96 -6.76 7.00 -11.07
C ARG A 96 -7.98 6.67 -10.19
N ALA A 97 -7.75 6.29 -8.93
CA ALA A 97 -8.84 5.95 -8.02
C ALA A 97 -9.70 7.19 -7.69
N GLN A 98 -9.08 8.36 -7.51
CA GLN A 98 -9.77 9.64 -7.34
C GLN A 98 -10.63 9.99 -8.56
N ALA A 99 -10.07 9.88 -9.77
CA ALA A 99 -10.84 10.07 -11.01
C ALA A 99 -12.03 9.09 -11.12
N SER A 100 -11.88 7.86 -10.65
CA SER A 100 -12.99 6.90 -10.60
C SER A 100 -14.09 7.33 -9.62
N ALA A 101 -13.72 7.92 -8.48
CA ALA A 101 -14.69 8.50 -7.54
C ALA A 101 -15.42 9.71 -8.14
N ASP A 102 -14.71 10.57 -8.87
CA ASP A 102 -15.32 11.70 -9.59
C ASP A 102 -16.32 11.22 -10.65
N ILE A 103 -15.98 10.16 -11.40
CA ILE A 103 -16.90 9.53 -12.38
C ILE A 103 -18.14 8.98 -11.68
N ALA A 104 -17.98 8.28 -10.56
CA ALA A 104 -19.11 7.78 -9.78
C ALA A 104 -19.97 8.93 -9.23
N GLY A 105 -19.35 10.03 -8.76
CA GLY A 105 -20.04 11.23 -8.32
C GLY A 105 -20.80 11.96 -9.44
N ALA A 106 -20.31 11.88 -10.67
CA ALA A 106 -20.99 12.45 -11.82
C ALA A 106 -22.31 11.74 -12.14
N ALA A 107 -22.45 10.44 -11.80
CA ALA A 107 -23.70 9.69 -11.99
C ALA A 107 -24.87 10.22 -11.13
N LEU A 108 -24.58 10.95 -10.05
CA LEU A 108 -25.61 11.62 -9.22
C LEU A 108 -26.15 12.91 -9.86
N LYS A 109 -25.54 13.41 -10.94
CA LYS A 109 -25.88 14.69 -11.58
C LYS A 109 -26.64 14.43 -12.89
N PRO A 110 -27.47 15.40 -13.34
CA PRO A 110 -28.06 15.32 -14.68
C PRO A 110 -27.02 15.19 -15.77
N GLN A 111 -27.27 14.30 -16.72
CA GLN A 111 -26.44 14.10 -17.91
C GLN A 111 -27.14 14.74 -19.11
N VAL A 112 -26.44 15.57 -19.87
CA VAL A 112 -26.96 16.23 -21.07
C VAL A 112 -26.09 15.82 -22.26
N LYS A 113 -26.75 15.42 -23.36
CA LYS A 113 -26.09 15.09 -24.62
C LYS A 113 -26.79 15.75 -25.79
N GLY A 114 -26.02 16.05 -26.85
CA GLY A 114 -26.53 16.50 -28.13
C GLY A 114 -26.38 15.39 -29.16
N ASP A 115 -27.45 15.14 -29.89
CA ASP A 115 -27.49 14.12 -30.97
C ASP A 115 -27.82 14.81 -32.28
N LEU A 116 -27.05 14.55 -33.33
CA LEU A 116 -27.35 14.90 -34.70
C LEU A 116 -27.32 13.61 -35.54
N ASP A 117 -28.47 13.23 -36.04
CA ASP A 117 -28.59 12.07 -36.92
C ASP A 117 -29.17 12.51 -38.28
N LEU A 118 -28.42 12.24 -39.30
CA LEU A 118 -28.82 12.53 -40.70
C LEU A 118 -28.73 11.22 -41.51
N ASN A 119 -29.86 10.61 -41.76
CA ASN A 119 -29.89 9.37 -42.52
C ASN A 119 -30.80 9.42 -43.71
N ARG A 120 -30.57 8.53 -44.68
CA ARG A 120 -31.46 8.29 -45.83
C ARG A 120 -31.97 6.87 -45.74
N GLN A 121 -33.28 6.75 -45.53
CA GLN A 121 -33.95 5.47 -45.30
C GLN A 121 -35.04 5.19 -46.32
N LYS A 122 -35.11 3.97 -46.83
CA LYS A 122 -36.26 3.47 -47.59
C LYS A 122 -37.25 2.83 -46.62
N PHE A 123 -38.45 3.38 -46.59
CA PHE A 123 -39.57 2.80 -45.85
C PHE A 123 -40.16 1.64 -46.63
N ASN A 124 -40.33 0.49 -46.00
CA ASN A 124 -40.94 -0.66 -46.65
C ASN A 124 -42.45 -0.43 -46.87
N SER A 125 -42.98 -0.92 -47.98
CA SER A 125 -44.42 -0.78 -48.30
C SER A 125 -45.32 -1.76 -47.56
N ASN A 126 -44.76 -2.83 -46.99
CA ASN A 126 -45.49 -3.90 -46.30
C ASN A 126 -45.43 -3.77 -44.79
N TYR A 127 -45.43 -2.55 -44.23
CA TYR A 127 -45.38 -2.25 -42.84
C TYR A 127 -46.38 -1.14 -42.47
N ILE A 128 -46.38 -0.67 -41.25
CA ILE A 128 -47.36 0.29 -40.70
C ILE A 128 -47.35 1.68 -41.36
N TYR A 129 -46.43 1.93 -42.28
CA TYR A 129 -46.33 3.25 -42.92
C TYR A 129 -47.34 3.36 -44.05
N PRO A 130 -48.36 4.27 -43.93
CA PRO A 130 -49.31 4.44 -44.99
C PRO A 130 -48.70 5.20 -46.17
N ALA A 131 -49.37 5.11 -47.34
CA ALA A 131 -49.00 5.95 -48.49
C ALA A 131 -49.18 7.44 -48.11
N PRO A 132 -48.28 8.32 -48.53
CA PRO A 132 -47.20 8.16 -49.52
C PRO A 132 -45.86 7.75 -48.93
N LEU A 133 -45.77 7.50 -47.59
CA LEU A 133 -44.51 7.20 -46.92
C LEU A 133 -44.04 5.77 -47.18
N GLY A 134 -44.92 4.79 -47.07
CA GLY A 134 -44.63 3.38 -47.39
C GLY A 134 -44.14 3.22 -48.83
N GLY A 135 -43.03 2.52 -49.07
CA GLY A 135 -42.38 2.36 -50.36
C GLY A 135 -41.45 3.51 -50.78
N SER A 136 -41.52 4.67 -50.12
CA SER A 136 -40.69 5.84 -50.45
C SER A 136 -39.30 5.78 -49.83
N THR A 137 -38.37 6.55 -50.41
CA THR A 137 -37.04 6.80 -49.80
C THR A 137 -37.01 8.25 -49.34
N GLN A 138 -36.79 8.42 -48.03
CA GLN A 138 -36.79 9.75 -47.41
C GLN A 138 -35.44 10.03 -46.71
N ASN A 139 -35.08 11.31 -46.63
CA ASN A 139 -34.02 11.80 -45.78
C ASN A 139 -34.63 12.10 -44.40
N ILE A 140 -34.07 11.58 -43.34
CA ILE A 140 -34.49 11.84 -41.97
C ILE A 140 -33.40 12.67 -41.28
N GLY A 141 -33.77 13.78 -40.68
CA GLY A 141 -32.90 14.57 -39.86
C GLY A 141 -33.45 14.63 -38.43
N LEU A 142 -32.57 14.41 -37.46
CA LEU A 142 -32.79 14.62 -36.03
C LEU A 142 -31.67 15.49 -35.50
N LEU A 143 -32.03 16.59 -34.88
CA LEU A 143 -31.13 17.41 -34.05
C LEU A 143 -31.79 17.56 -32.66
N GLN A 144 -31.18 17.03 -31.63
CA GLN A 144 -31.80 16.93 -30.33
C GLN A 144 -30.79 17.14 -29.20
N LEU A 145 -31.17 17.91 -28.17
CA LEU A 145 -30.59 17.89 -26.86
C LEU A 145 -31.43 16.98 -25.97
N SER A 146 -30.81 16.03 -25.32
CA SER A 146 -31.45 15.12 -24.38
C SER A 146 -30.78 15.22 -23.02
N ALA A 147 -31.60 15.24 -21.96
CA ALA A 147 -31.17 15.22 -20.57
C ALA A 147 -31.73 13.97 -19.88
N SER A 148 -30.91 13.33 -19.06
CA SER A 148 -31.34 12.25 -18.20
C SER A 148 -30.75 12.42 -16.79
N TRP A 149 -31.56 12.13 -15.78
CA TRP A 149 -31.14 12.20 -14.39
C TRP A 149 -31.78 11.05 -13.61
N GLU A 150 -30.94 10.14 -13.14
CA GLU A 150 -31.37 9.04 -12.28
C GLU A 150 -31.60 9.57 -10.87
N LEU A 151 -32.84 9.52 -10.41
CA LEU A 151 -33.21 9.92 -9.06
C LEU A 151 -32.89 8.78 -8.09
N ASP A 152 -31.87 8.96 -7.28
CA ASP A 152 -31.28 7.90 -6.46
C ASP A 152 -32.06 7.66 -5.15
N PHE A 153 -33.34 7.26 -5.28
CA PHE A 153 -34.23 7.02 -4.11
C PHE A 153 -33.75 5.86 -3.23
N PHE A 154 -33.10 4.86 -3.81
CA PHE A 154 -32.65 3.65 -3.09
C PHE A 154 -31.15 3.64 -2.83
N GLY A 155 -30.43 4.68 -3.17
CA GLY A 155 -29.00 4.82 -2.87
C GLY A 155 -28.07 4.04 -3.79
N LYS A 156 -28.48 3.66 -4.99
CA LYS A 156 -27.66 2.92 -5.97
C LYS A 156 -26.40 3.71 -6.33
N ASN A 157 -26.57 4.94 -6.81
CA ASN A 157 -25.44 5.77 -7.26
C ASN A 157 -24.63 6.28 -6.07
N ARG A 158 -25.28 6.55 -4.92
CA ARG A 158 -24.61 6.91 -3.68
C ARG A 158 -23.72 5.78 -3.18
N SER A 159 -24.21 4.55 -3.10
CA SER A 159 -23.40 3.39 -2.70
C SER A 159 -22.26 3.11 -3.67
N ALA A 160 -22.46 3.33 -4.98
CA ALA A 160 -21.39 3.24 -5.97
C ALA A 160 -20.31 4.32 -5.75
N LEU A 161 -20.71 5.54 -5.42
CA LEU A 161 -19.79 6.61 -5.05
C LEU A 161 -19.02 6.28 -3.76
N ASP A 162 -19.70 5.79 -2.73
CA ASP A 162 -19.07 5.39 -1.45
C ASP A 162 -18.06 4.26 -1.66
N THR A 163 -18.36 3.30 -2.54
CA THR A 163 -17.42 2.25 -2.97
C THR A 163 -16.17 2.86 -3.61
N ALA A 164 -16.36 3.81 -4.53
CA ALA A 164 -15.24 4.45 -5.24
C ALA A 164 -14.41 5.35 -4.30
N ILE A 165 -15.04 6.07 -3.36
CA ILE A 165 -14.36 6.86 -2.32
C ILE A 165 -13.55 5.93 -1.40
N GLY A 166 -14.13 4.82 -0.96
CA GLY A 166 -13.42 3.82 -0.16
C GLY A 166 -12.19 3.26 -0.89
N ALA A 167 -12.31 2.98 -2.19
CA ALA A 167 -11.19 2.54 -3.03
C ALA A 167 -10.12 3.64 -3.19
N ALA A 168 -10.49 4.91 -3.30
CA ALA A 168 -9.56 6.03 -3.37
C ALA A 168 -8.83 6.23 -2.03
N ASN A 169 -9.51 6.11 -0.90
CA ASN A 169 -8.91 6.18 0.43
C ASN A 169 -7.95 5.00 0.66
N ALA A 170 -8.29 3.80 0.20
CA ALA A 170 -7.39 2.65 0.23
C ALA A 170 -6.12 2.91 -0.59
N ALA A 171 -6.26 3.47 -1.80
CA ALA A 171 -5.12 3.80 -2.66
C ALA A 171 -4.23 4.91 -2.06
N ALA A 172 -4.80 5.87 -1.33
CA ALA A 172 -4.05 6.90 -0.60
C ALA A 172 -3.21 6.27 0.52
N ALA A 173 -3.81 5.39 1.32
CA ALA A 173 -3.11 4.68 2.37
C ALA A 173 -2.03 3.73 1.80
N ASP A 174 -2.27 3.07 0.66
CA ASP A 174 -1.27 2.27 -0.06
C ASP A 174 -0.06 3.11 -0.51
N ALA A 175 -0.29 4.33 -1.00
CA ALA A 175 0.79 5.24 -1.39
C ALA A 175 1.65 5.66 -0.18
N ASP A 176 1.02 5.90 0.97
CA ASP A 176 1.74 6.17 2.21
C ASP A 176 2.50 4.93 2.72
N ALA A 177 1.91 3.73 2.64
CA ALA A 177 2.61 2.47 2.97
C ALA A 177 3.83 2.24 2.07
N ALA A 178 3.70 2.52 0.76
CA ALA A 178 4.81 2.44 -0.19
C ALA A 178 5.93 3.44 0.14
N ARG A 179 5.59 4.66 0.59
CA ARG A 179 6.56 5.65 1.06
C ARG A 179 7.34 5.17 2.29
N VAL A 180 6.64 4.62 3.30
CA VAL A 180 7.27 4.06 4.51
C VAL A 180 8.18 2.90 4.16
N LEU A 181 7.74 2.00 3.27
CA LEU A 181 8.54 0.87 2.79
C LEU A 181 9.79 1.34 2.05
N LEU A 182 9.66 2.32 1.15
CA LEU A 182 10.79 2.88 0.41
C LEU A 182 11.82 3.51 1.35
N ALA A 183 11.40 4.37 2.28
CA ALA A 183 12.27 4.98 3.27
C ALA A 183 13.00 3.93 4.10
N SER A 184 12.29 2.87 4.51
CA SER A 184 12.87 1.75 5.27
C SER A 184 13.91 0.98 4.44
N ASN A 185 13.64 0.74 3.16
CA ASN A 185 14.56 0.03 2.27
C ASN A 185 15.82 0.86 1.99
N VAL A 186 15.69 2.18 1.79
CA VAL A 186 16.85 3.07 1.65
C VAL A 186 17.72 3.05 2.90
N ALA A 187 17.09 3.18 4.09
CA ALA A 187 17.83 3.16 5.36
C ALA A 187 18.56 1.82 5.58
N ARG A 188 17.90 0.69 5.31
CA ARG A 188 18.52 -0.65 5.40
C ARG A 188 19.69 -0.81 4.43
N SER A 189 19.51 -0.39 3.17
CA SER A 189 20.57 -0.42 2.17
C SER A 189 21.75 0.46 2.57
N TYR A 190 21.51 1.62 3.16
CA TYR A 190 22.54 2.52 3.67
C TYR A 190 23.33 1.89 4.83
N PHE A 191 22.63 1.29 5.82
CA PHE A 191 23.31 0.61 6.92
C PHE A 191 24.04 -0.66 6.50
N GLN A 192 23.53 -1.37 5.49
CA GLN A 192 24.25 -2.48 4.87
C GLN A 192 25.54 -2.00 4.18
N TRP A 193 25.50 -0.86 3.51
CA TRP A 193 26.71 -0.26 2.94
C TRP A 193 27.71 0.15 4.03
N ALA A 194 27.23 0.77 5.14
CA ALA A 194 28.07 1.07 6.30
C ALA A 194 28.72 -0.18 6.89
N ARG A 195 27.96 -1.27 7.04
CA ARG A 195 28.46 -2.57 7.48
C ARG A 195 29.60 -3.08 6.59
N LEU A 196 29.43 -3.01 5.30
CA LEU A 196 30.47 -3.47 4.34
C LEU A 196 31.74 -2.62 4.42
N ASN A 197 31.61 -1.31 4.60
CA ASN A 197 32.78 -0.43 4.80
C ASN A 197 33.52 -0.73 6.12
N ASP A 198 32.80 -1.00 7.19
CA ASP A 198 33.41 -1.39 8.45
C ASP A 198 34.07 -2.79 8.36
N GLN A 199 33.46 -3.75 7.66
CA GLN A 199 34.06 -5.06 7.35
C GLN A 199 35.32 -4.92 6.48
N LEU A 200 35.30 -4.04 5.48
CA LEU A 200 36.48 -3.70 4.67
C LEU A 200 37.61 -3.11 5.56
N THR A 201 37.25 -2.26 6.51
CA THR A 201 38.21 -1.69 7.46
C THR A 201 38.85 -2.78 8.33
N VAL A 202 38.04 -3.75 8.82
CA VAL A 202 38.58 -4.92 9.53
C VAL A 202 39.52 -5.73 8.65
N ALA A 203 39.17 -5.98 7.37
CA ALA A 203 39.99 -6.73 6.44
C ALA A 203 41.34 -6.01 6.14
N LYS A 204 41.30 -4.69 5.93
CA LYS A 204 42.51 -3.87 5.75
C LYS A 204 43.45 -3.89 6.98
N ARG A 205 42.87 -3.80 8.17
CA ARG A 205 43.63 -3.92 9.44
C ARG A 205 44.25 -5.30 9.55
N THR A 206 43.53 -6.35 9.17
CA THR A 206 44.04 -7.73 9.14
C THR A 206 45.23 -7.87 8.16
N LEU A 207 45.11 -7.30 6.97
CA LEU A 207 46.21 -7.32 5.99
C LEU A 207 47.49 -6.67 6.56
N ALA A 208 47.34 -5.50 7.21
CA ALA A 208 48.47 -4.80 7.86
C ALA A 208 49.10 -5.64 8.98
N GLN A 209 48.26 -6.25 9.85
CA GLN A 209 48.73 -7.13 10.94
C GLN A 209 49.47 -8.37 10.41
N ARG A 210 48.98 -8.99 9.32
CA ARG A 210 49.63 -10.15 8.66
C ARG A 210 50.94 -9.75 8.03
N ASP A 211 51.04 -8.55 7.44
CA ASP A 211 52.30 -8.04 6.87
C ASP A 211 53.38 -7.85 7.97
N GLU A 212 53.01 -7.30 9.11
CA GLU A 212 53.90 -7.17 10.27
C GLU A 212 54.34 -8.54 10.82
N THR A 213 53.38 -9.48 10.89
CA THR A 213 53.69 -10.84 11.35
C THR A 213 54.61 -11.59 10.37
N LEU A 214 54.39 -11.43 9.05
CA LEU A 214 55.28 -12.04 8.04
C LEU A 214 56.71 -11.54 8.18
N LYS A 215 56.92 -10.22 8.40
CA LYS A 215 58.27 -9.68 8.64
C LYS A 215 58.92 -10.34 9.87
N LEU A 216 58.19 -10.50 10.97
CA LEU A 216 58.71 -11.18 12.17
C LEU A 216 59.01 -12.65 11.90
N VAL A 217 58.15 -13.40 11.14
CA VAL A 217 58.40 -14.79 10.75
C VAL A 217 59.67 -14.90 9.88
N HIS A 218 59.82 -14.01 8.90
CA HIS A 218 61.00 -13.96 8.01
C HIS A 218 62.30 -13.77 8.79
N ASP A 219 62.32 -12.80 9.75
CA ASP A 219 63.49 -12.54 10.59
C ASP A 219 63.83 -13.76 11.44
N ARG A 220 62.87 -14.45 12.01
CA ARG A 220 63.05 -15.64 12.84
C ARG A 220 63.54 -16.85 12.01
N VAL A 221 63.04 -17.05 10.78
CA VAL A 221 63.49 -18.09 9.88
C VAL A 221 64.95 -17.83 9.48
N SER A 222 65.30 -16.56 9.16
CA SER A 222 66.70 -16.19 8.82
C SER A 222 67.65 -16.38 10.00
N ALA A 223 67.16 -16.25 11.22
CA ALA A 223 67.93 -16.53 12.46
C ALA A 223 67.93 -18.02 12.84
N GLY A 224 67.32 -18.92 12.07
CA GLY A 224 67.23 -20.36 12.34
C GLY A 224 66.30 -20.72 13.50
N LEU A 225 65.41 -19.82 13.94
CA LEU A 225 64.49 -20.01 15.06
C LEU A 225 63.16 -20.60 14.66
N ASP A 226 62.78 -20.48 13.38
CA ASP A 226 61.57 -21.03 12.74
C ASP A 226 61.92 -21.74 11.44
N THR A 227 60.93 -22.46 10.86
CA THR A 227 61.14 -23.26 9.66
C THR A 227 60.46 -22.62 8.44
N ASN A 228 60.75 -23.14 7.25
CA ASN A 228 60.04 -22.73 6.03
C ASN A 228 58.54 -23.01 6.06
N LEU A 229 58.04 -23.87 6.97
CA LEU A 229 56.62 -24.11 7.14
C LEU A 229 55.90 -22.85 7.62
N GLU A 230 56.38 -22.23 8.70
CA GLU A 230 55.84 -20.97 9.26
C GLU A 230 55.92 -19.83 8.24
N LEU A 231 57.03 -19.78 7.48
CA LEU A 231 57.19 -18.78 6.43
C LEU A 231 56.09 -18.94 5.34
N ARG A 232 55.91 -20.15 4.82
CA ARG A 232 54.90 -20.40 3.77
C ARG A 232 53.47 -20.19 4.25
N GLN A 233 53.17 -20.56 5.49
CA GLN A 233 51.86 -20.28 6.11
C GLN A 233 51.62 -18.77 6.22
N SER A 234 52.61 -17.99 6.67
CA SER A 234 52.48 -16.54 6.81
C SER A 234 52.41 -15.84 5.44
N GLU A 235 53.19 -16.28 4.43
CA GLU A 235 53.09 -15.76 3.06
C GLU A 235 51.69 -15.98 2.45
N GLY A 236 51.06 -17.16 2.69
CA GLY A 236 49.71 -17.49 2.19
C GLY A 236 48.61 -16.61 2.79
N GLY A 237 48.82 -16.10 3.99
CA GLY A 237 47.86 -15.21 4.65
C GLY A 237 47.63 -13.86 3.99
N LEU A 238 48.65 -13.30 3.28
CA LEU A 238 48.55 -12.01 2.60
C LEU A 238 47.63 -12.05 1.35
N PRO A 239 47.80 -12.99 0.41
CA PRO A 239 46.86 -13.15 -0.71
C PRO A 239 45.43 -13.41 -0.27
N GLU A 240 45.22 -14.21 0.78
CA GLU A 240 43.90 -14.46 1.36
C GLU A 240 43.24 -13.15 1.87
N ALA A 241 44.00 -12.32 2.60
CA ALA A 241 43.48 -11.02 3.08
C ALA A 241 43.17 -10.05 1.93
N ARG A 242 44.01 -10.04 0.87
CA ARG A 242 43.75 -9.23 -0.34
C ARG A 242 42.53 -9.71 -1.09
N GLN A 243 42.35 -11.02 -1.25
CA GLN A 243 41.15 -11.59 -1.87
C GLN A 243 39.89 -11.19 -1.11
N GLN A 244 39.94 -11.19 0.23
CA GLN A 244 38.82 -10.77 1.05
C GLN A 244 38.49 -9.26 0.91
N ILE A 245 39.53 -8.42 0.74
CA ILE A 245 39.38 -6.97 0.47
C ILE A 245 38.64 -6.77 -0.87
N GLU A 246 39.07 -7.48 -1.94
CA GLU A 246 38.42 -7.38 -3.24
C GLU A 246 36.97 -7.86 -3.20
N ALA A 247 36.66 -8.92 -2.44
CA ALA A 247 35.29 -9.38 -2.23
C ALA A 247 34.41 -8.31 -1.53
N PHE A 248 34.96 -7.56 -0.58
CA PHE A 248 34.22 -6.45 0.03
C PHE A 248 34.06 -5.26 -0.91
N ASN A 249 35.08 -4.95 -1.73
CA ASN A 249 34.97 -3.88 -2.73
C ASN A 249 33.87 -4.18 -3.75
N GLU A 250 33.75 -5.42 -4.23
CA GLU A 250 32.66 -5.87 -5.10
C GLU A 250 31.28 -5.70 -4.40
N GLN A 251 31.14 -6.20 -3.18
CA GLN A 251 29.87 -6.09 -2.44
C GLN A 251 29.48 -4.63 -2.18
N ILE A 252 30.45 -3.75 -1.91
CA ILE A 252 30.23 -2.32 -1.76
C ILE A 252 29.68 -1.71 -3.05
N ALA A 253 30.29 -2.03 -4.20
CA ALA A 253 29.84 -1.54 -5.50
C ALA A 253 28.41 -2.01 -5.81
N ILE A 254 28.10 -3.29 -5.56
CA ILE A 254 26.75 -3.83 -5.73
C ILE A 254 25.75 -3.12 -4.82
N GLN A 255 26.12 -2.86 -3.55
CA GLN A 255 25.24 -2.17 -2.61
C GLN A 255 25.01 -0.70 -3.00
N GLN A 256 26.01 -0.03 -3.57
CA GLN A 256 25.86 1.32 -4.13
C GLN A 256 24.88 1.33 -5.30
N HIS A 257 24.99 0.37 -6.24
CA HIS A 257 24.00 0.23 -7.32
C HIS A 257 22.57 0.00 -6.79
N ALA A 258 22.41 -0.77 -5.71
CA ALA A 258 21.11 -0.97 -5.10
C ALA A 258 20.54 0.34 -4.50
N ILE A 259 21.37 1.16 -3.86
CA ILE A 259 20.98 2.48 -3.37
C ILE A 259 20.57 3.40 -4.53
N ASP A 260 21.36 3.46 -5.59
CA ASP A 260 21.07 4.26 -6.79
C ASP A 260 19.72 3.88 -7.41
N ALA A 261 19.43 2.57 -7.47
CA ALA A 261 18.15 2.07 -7.96
C ALA A 261 16.97 2.46 -7.04
N LEU A 262 17.16 2.45 -5.71
CA LEU A 262 16.14 2.89 -4.74
C LEU A 262 15.89 4.40 -4.82
N VAL A 263 16.93 5.19 -5.05
CA VAL A 263 16.82 6.65 -5.24
C VAL A 263 16.21 6.98 -6.61
N GLY A 264 16.33 6.08 -7.59
CA GLY A 264 15.86 6.30 -8.96
C GLY A 264 16.80 7.18 -9.79
N GLN A 265 18.04 7.33 -9.36
CA GLN A 265 19.07 8.13 -10.05
C GLN A 265 20.40 7.39 -10.09
N PRO A 266 21.06 7.28 -11.25
CA PRO A 266 22.35 6.60 -11.37
C PRO A 266 23.46 7.41 -10.69
N ASN A 267 24.43 6.71 -10.09
CA ASN A 267 25.66 7.24 -9.51
C ASN A 267 25.50 8.25 -8.35
N VAL A 268 24.36 8.32 -7.70
CA VAL A 268 24.13 9.17 -6.51
C VAL A 268 25.06 8.72 -5.37
N SER A 269 25.16 7.41 -5.17
CA SER A 269 25.98 6.82 -4.11
C SER A 269 27.47 7.07 -4.28
N ALA A 270 27.96 7.20 -5.51
CA ALA A 270 29.38 7.45 -5.82
C ALA A 270 29.88 8.83 -5.34
N ALA A 271 28.97 9.80 -5.19
CA ALA A 271 29.27 11.14 -4.69
C ALA A 271 29.32 11.23 -3.16
N LEU A 272 28.89 10.18 -2.46
CA LEU A 272 28.78 10.16 -1.00
C LEU A 272 30.07 9.66 -0.35
N LYS A 273 30.29 10.11 0.87
CA LYS A 273 31.37 9.53 1.70
C LYS A 273 30.94 8.14 2.19
N PRO A 274 31.86 7.15 2.21
CA PRO A 274 31.55 5.85 2.77
C PRO A 274 31.02 5.96 4.20
N PRO A 275 29.78 5.50 4.48
CA PRO A 275 29.24 5.58 5.83
C PRO A 275 29.92 4.57 6.76
N VAL A 276 29.93 4.90 8.06
CA VAL A 276 30.42 4.03 9.14
C VAL A 276 29.34 3.89 10.22
N LEU A 277 29.22 2.70 10.80
CA LEU A 277 28.17 2.42 11.78
C LEU A 277 28.33 3.23 13.08
N ALA A 278 29.56 3.53 13.49
CA ALA A 278 29.85 4.29 14.71
C ALA A 278 29.36 5.75 14.66
N GLY A 279 29.13 6.30 13.48
CA GLY A 279 28.61 7.67 13.30
C GLY A 279 27.08 7.77 13.43
N VAL A 280 26.38 6.66 13.45
CA VAL A 280 24.90 6.61 13.46
C VAL A 280 24.39 6.57 14.90
N LYS A 281 23.49 7.51 15.25
CA LYS A 281 22.87 7.52 16.57
C LYS A 281 21.77 6.46 16.64
N PRO A 282 21.71 5.62 17.69
CA PRO A 282 20.59 4.71 17.88
C PRO A 282 19.31 5.49 18.15
N MET A 283 18.21 5.06 17.54
CA MET A 283 16.89 5.61 17.80
C MET A 283 16.40 5.16 19.19
N ALA A 284 15.93 6.08 20.03
CA ALA A 284 15.33 5.76 21.33
C ALA A 284 13.88 5.26 21.11
N LEU A 285 13.72 3.96 20.85
CA LEU A 285 12.41 3.33 20.75
C LEU A 285 12.05 2.62 22.05
N GLN A 286 10.81 2.80 22.51
CA GLN A 286 10.32 2.11 23.69
C GLN A 286 10.09 0.61 23.40
N ALA A 287 10.44 -0.24 24.35
CA ALA A 287 10.30 -1.69 24.23
C ALA A 287 8.86 -2.19 24.34
N ASN A 288 7.90 -1.35 24.75
CA ASN A 288 6.47 -1.68 24.80
C ASN A 288 5.75 -1.11 23.60
N ILE A 289 4.99 -1.97 22.92
CA ILE A 289 4.17 -1.59 21.76
C ILE A 289 2.73 -1.43 22.27
N PRO A 290 2.20 -0.20 22.33
CA PRO A 290 0.79 0.00 22.63
C PRO A 290 -0.09 -0.51 21.47
N ALA A 291 -1.24 -1.09 21.82
CA ALA A 291 -2.17 -1.64 20.83
C ALA A 291 -2.66 -0.62 19.78
N ASP A 292 -2.76 0.67 20.17
CA ASP A 292 -3.20 1.75 19.29
C ASP A 292 -2.18 2.09 18.19
N LEU A 293 -0.89 1.79 18.36
CA LEU A 293 0.12 1.99 17.33
C LEU A 293 -0.07 1.09 16.13
N LEU A 294 -0.64 -0.11 16.32
CA LEU A 294 -1.00 -0.99 15.19
C LEU A 294 -2.11 -0.36 14.33
N GLY A 295 -3.03 0.37 14.94
CA GLY A 295 -4.06 1.13 14.23
C GLY A 295 -3.53 2.32 13.42
N ARG A 296 -2.25 2.69 13.58
CA ARG A 296 -1.58 3.78 12.85
C ARG A 296 -0.72 3.32 11.67
N ARG A 297 -0.90 2.09 11.22
CA ARG A 297 -0.22 1.58 10.03
C ARG A 297 -1.04 1.88 8.77
N ALA A 298 -0.39 2.40 7.76
CA ALA A 298 -1.02 2.74 6.49
C ALA A 298 -1.55 1.50 5.75
N ASP A 299 -0.86 0.36 5.81
CA ASP A 299 -1.30 -0.89 5.20
C ASP A 299 -2.57 -1.48 5.84
N ILE A 300 -2.69 -1.39 7.17
CA ILE A 300 -3.92 -1.78 7.90
C ILE A 300 -5.06 -0.83 7.54
N ALA A 301 -4.79 0.47 7.47
CA ALA A 301 -5.79 1.47 7.07
C ALA A 301 -6.28 1.23 5.64
N ALA A 302 -5.38 0.90 4.69
CA ALA A 302 -5.73 0.54 3.33
C ALA A 302 -6.65 -0.69 3.27
N ALA A 303 -6.32 -1.74 4.04
CA ALA A 303 -7.13 -2.94 4.12
C ALA A 303 -8.52 -2.65 4.72
N ARG A 304 -8.61 -1.79 5.74
CA ARG A 304 -9.88 -1.36 6.33
C ARG A 304 -10.75 -0.60 5.33
N TRP A 305 -10.18 0.35 4.58
CA TRP A 305 -10.90 1.06 3.53
C TRP A 305 -11.42 0.15 2.43
N ARG A 306 -10.70 -0.95 2.13
CA ARG A 306 -11.20 -1.98 1.18
C ARG A 306 -12.41 -2.74 1.73
N VAL A 307 -12.46 -3.00 3.04
CA VAL A 307 -13.64 -3.60 3.67
C VAL A 307 -14.83 -2.64 3.58
N GLU A 308 -14.63 -1.35 3.85
CA GLU A 308 -15.68 -0.33 3.74
C GLU A 308 -16.18 -0.18 2.29
N ALA A 309 -15.27 -0.16 1.31
CA ALA A 309 -15.61 -0.16 -0.11
C ALA A 309 -16.43 -1.39 -0.52
N ALA A 310 -15.99 -2.59 -0.11
CA ALA A 310 -16.71 -3.83 -0.40
C ALA A 310 -18.09 -3.89 0.28
N SER A 311 -18.22 -3.34 1.49
CA SER A 311 -19.50 -3.21 2.18
C SER A 311 -20.47 -2.30 1.41
N SER A 312 -19.98 -1.16 0.90
CA SER A 312 -20.75 -0.25 0.06
C SER A 312 -21.13 -0.88 -1.28
N ASP A 313 -20.28 -1.74 -1.84
CA ASP A 313 -20.56 -2.48 -3.08
C ASP A 313 -21.66 -3.55 -2.86
N VAL A 314 -21.68 -4.21 -1.69
CA VAL A 314 -22.81 -5.07 -1.29
C VAL A 314 -24.11 -4.24 -1.15
N ALA A 315 -24.03 -3.04 -0.56
CA ALA A 315 -25.18 -2.14 -0.48
C ALA A 315 -25.68 -1.76 -1.88
N ASN A 316 -24.77 -1.41 -2.79
CA ASN A 316 -25.09 -1.15 -4.20
C ASN A 316 -25.78 -2.34 -4.86
N ALA A 317 -25.25 -3.57 -4.69
CA ALA A 317 -25.84 -4.78 -5.25
C ALA A 317 -27.27 -5.04 -4.73
N LYS A 318 -27.56 -4.68 -3.48
CA LYS A 318 -28.94 -4.76 -2.91
C LYS A 318 -29.88 -3.76 -3.58
N THR A 319 -29.40 -2.57 -3.95
CA THR A 319 -30.26 -1.55 -4.59
C THR A 319 -30.76 -1.97 -5.98
N LEU A 320 -30.06 -2.87 -6.66
CA LEU A 320 -30.45 -3.37 -7.97
C LEU A 320 -31.74 -4.19 -7.97
N PHE A 321 -32.24 -4.61 -6.81
CA PHE A 321 -33.53 -5.27 -6.64
C PHE A 321 -34.71 -4.28 -6.58
N TYR A 322 -34.45 -2.99 -6.46
CA TYR A 322 -35.46 -1.94 -6.36
C TYR A 322 -35.69 -1.25 -7.72
N PRO A 323 -36.84 -0.56 -7.87
CA PRO A 323 -37.11 0.20 -9.09
C PRO A 323 -36.07 1.30 -9.31
N ASN A 324 -35.65 1.44 -10.55
CA ASN A 324 -34.88 2.61 -11.00
C ASN A 324 -35.83 3.67 -11.53
N VAL A 325 -35.68 4.91 -11.07
CA VAL A 325 -36.47 6.06 -11.49
C VAL A 325 -35.56 7.08 -12.17
N ASN A 326 -35.76 7.26 -13.48
CA ASN A 326 -34.98 8.20 -14.27
C ASN A 326 -35.90 9.33 -14.80
N LEU A 327 -35.52 10.58 -14.58
CA LEU A 327 -36.17 11.72 -15.20
C LEU A 327 -35.51 11.99 -16.55
N THR A 328 -36.29 11.94 -17.63
CA THR A 328 -35.81 12.18 -18.98
C THR A 328 -36.48 13.42 -19.56
N ALA A 329 -35.71 14.21 -20.30
CA ALA A 329 -36.20 15.35 -21.05
C ALA A 329 -35.47 15.46 -22.38
N PHE A 330 -36.15 15.95 -23.40
CA PHE A 330 -35.51 16.27 -24.65
C PHE A 330 -36.17 17.47 -25.32
N VAL A 331 -35.39 18.18 -26.12
CA VAL A 331 -35.85 19.27 -26.99
C VAL A 331 -35.03 19.25 -28.29
N GLY A 332 -35.66 19.48 -29.40
CA GLY A 332 -34.96 19.45 -30.66
C GLY A 332 -35.87 19.57 -31.87
N PHE A 333 -35.36 19.13 -33.01
CA PHE A 333 -36.01 19.18 -34.30
C PHE A 333 -35.92 17.80 -34.97
N GLN A 334 -37.03 17.35 -35.55
CA GLN A 334 -37.06 16.15 -36.36
C GLN A 334 -37.87 16.39 -37.63
N SER A 335 -37.34 15.94 -38.76
CA SER A 335 -38.05 16.15 -40.05
C SER A 335 -37.80 15.06 -41.05
N LEU A 336 -38.76 14.91 -41.99
CA LEU A 336 -38.57 14.24 -43.25
C LEU A 336 -38.10 15.25 -44.28
N GLY A 337 -36.84 15.10 -44.75
CA GLY A 337 -36.13 16.05 -45.60
C GLY A 337 -35.24 17.05 -44.83
N PHE A 338 -33.93 17.03 -45.12
CA PHE A 338 -32.93 17.87 -44.43
C PHE A 338 -33.23 19.37 -44.54
N GLY A 339 -33.78 19.82 -45.67
CA GLY A 339 -34.09 21.23 -45.85
C GLY A 339 -35.26 21.75 -45.01
N LYS A 340 -35.96 20.89 -44.27
CA LYS A 340 -37.03 21.21 -43.33
C LYS A 340 -36.64 21.14 -41.86
N LEU A 341 -35.42 20.63 -41.54
CA LEU A 341 -35.04 20.26 -40.18
C LEU A 341 -35.16 21.44 -39.20
N LEU A 342 -34.73 22.61 -39.58
CA LEU A 342 -34.79 23.83 -38.76
C LEU A 342 -35.97 24.77 -39.06
N LYS A 343 -37.01 24.26 -39.73
CA LYS A 343 -38.20 25.01 -40.03
C LYS A 343 -39.28 24.85 -38.98
N SER A 344 -40.16 25.82 -38.85
CA SER A 344 -41.34 25.76 -38.00
C SER A 344 -42.17 24.47 -38.33
N GLY A 345 -42.61 23.77 -37.30
CA GLY A 345 -43.33 22.50 -37.42
C GLY A 345 -42.42 21.24 -37.38
N SER A 346 -41.10 21.42 -37.20
CA SER A 346 -40.15 20.33 -36.96
C SER A 346 -39.71 20.23 -35.48
N GLU A 347 -40.17 21.15 -34.65
CA GLU A 347 -39.86 21.19 -33.24
C GLU A 347 -40.47 20.00 -32.50
N GLN A 348 -39.70 19.41 -31.61
CA GLN A 348 -40.17 18.39 -30.68
C GLN A 348 -39.60 18.59 -29.28
N TRP A 349 -40.36 18.25 -28.30
CA TRP A 349 -39.91 18.22 -26.90
C TRP A 349 -40.70 17.20 -26.09
N GLY A 350 -40.12 16.74 -25.02
CA GLY A 350 -40.79 15.85 -24.07
C GLY A 350 -40.05 15.84 -22.72
N VAL A 351 -40.82 15.62 -21.67
CA VAL A 351 -40.29 15.44 -20.30
C VAL A 351 -41.18 14.41 -19.58
N GLY A 352 -40.54 13.52 -18.84
CA GLY A 352 -41.28 12.53 -18.06
C GLY A 352 -40.38 11.61 -17.24
N PRO A 353 -40.95 10.96 -16.21
CA PRO A 353 -40.27 9.92 -15.47
C PRO A 353 -40.27 8.62 -16.30
N ALA A 354 -39.14 7.91 -16.28
CA ALA A 354 -38.99 6.55 -16.78
C ALA A 354 -38.69 5.63 -15.60
N ILE A 355 -39.57 4.67 -15.33
CA ILE A 355 -39.43 3.74 -14.20
C ILE A 355 -39.14 2.35 -14.76
N SER A 356 -38.09 1.70 -14.26
CA SER A 356 -37.71 0.34 -14.63
C SER A 356 -37.56 -0.50 -13.36
N LEU A 357 -38.26 -1.66 -13.33
CA LEU A 357 -38.17 -2.65 -12.26
C LEU A 357 -37.83 -4.01 -12.86
N PRO A 358 -36.74 -4.67 -12.41
CA PRO A 358 -36.48 -6.06 -12.84
C PRO A 358 -37.47 -7.00 -12.15
N ILE A 359 -38.33 -7.67 -12.94
CA ILE A 359 -39.31 -8.62 -12.41
C ILE A 359 -38.75 -10.04 -12.40
N PHE A 360 -38.07 -10.44 -13.47
CA PHE A 360 -37.45 -11.76 -13.60
C PHE A 360 -36.13 -11.67 -14.35
N GLU A 361 -35.05 -12.01 -13.65
CA GLU A 361 -33.68 -11.93 -14.16
C GLU A 361 -32.96 -13.29 -14.14
N GLY A 362 -33.69 -14.41 -14.05
CA GLY A 362 -33.14 -15.76 -14.05
C GLY A 362 -32.10 -16.00 -12.94
N GLY A 363 -32.20 -15.32 -11.81
CA GLY A 363 -31.27 -15.44 -10.68
C GLY A 363 -30.02 -14.56 -10.76
N LYS A 364 -29.87 -13.72 -11.79
CA LYS A 364 -28.70 -12.83 -12.01
C LYS A 364 -28.45 -11.91 -10.81
N LEU A 365 -29.48 -11.25 -10.29
CA LEU A 365 -29.34 -10.32 -9.16
C LEU A 365 -28.91 -11.03 -7.88
N ARG A 366 -29.47 -12.23 -7.59
CA ARG A 366 -29.05 -13.05 -6.45
C ARG A 366 -27.61 -13.54 -6.59
N ALA A 367 -27.21 -13.96 -7.80
CA ALA A 367 -25.83 -14.36 -8.07
C ALA A 367 -24.85 -13.19 -7.90
N ASN A 368 -25.24 -12.00 -8.41
CA ASN A 368 -24.44 -10.76 -8.21
C ASN A 368 -24.29 -10.42 -6.72
N LEU A 369 -25.38 -10.44 -5.95
CA LEU A 369 -25.32 -10.16 -4.52
C LEU A 369 -24.46 -11.18 -3.76
N ARG A 370 -24.53 -12.48 -4.10
CA ARG A 370 -23.65 -13.51 -3.53
C ARG A 370 -22.18 -13.25 -3.86
N GLY A 371 -21.89 -12.87 -5.12
CA GLY A 371 -20.54 -12.50 -5.53
C GLY A 371 -19.99 -11.33 -4.71
N LYS A 372 -20.80 -10.25 -4.56
CA LYS A 372 -20.41 -9.08 -3.76
C LYS A 372 -20.26 -9.39 -2.27
N SER A 373 -21.09 -10.28 -1.72
CA SER A 373 -20.95 -10.74 -0.32
C SER A 373 -19.65 -11.55 -0.14
N ALA A 374 -19.28 -12.39 -1.11
CA ALA A 374 -18.00 -13.11 -1.09
C ALA A 374 -16.79 -12.18 -1.25
N ASP A 375 -16.90 -11.12 -2.09
CA ASP A 375 -15.86 -10.09 -2.21
C ASP A 375 -15.65 -9.36 -0.86
N LEU A 376 -16.72 -9.11 -0.12
CA LEU A 376 -16.64 -8.56 1.25
C LEU A 376 -15.95 -9.53 2.21
N ASP A 377 -16.25 -10.83 2.15
CA ASP A 377 -15.55 -11.85 2.96
C ASP A 377 -14.05 -11.87 2.65
N VAL A 378 -13.65 -11.78 1.37
CA VAL A 378 -12.24 -11.67 0.96
C VAL A 378 -11.59 -10.41 1.53
N ALA A 379 -12.28 -9.28 1.51
CA ALA A 379 -11.75 -8.03 2.06
C ALA A 379 -11.56 -8.11 3.59
N ILE A 380 -12.52 -8.70 4.31
CA ILE A 380 -12.45 -8.90 5.77
C ILE A 380 -11.30 -9.83 6.14
N GLU A 381 -11.16 -10.99 5.47
CA GLU A 381 -10.08 -11.93 5.78
C GLU A 381 -8.71 -11.38 5.38
N SER A 382 -8.62 -10.59 4.30
CA SER A 382 -7.39 -9.88 3.95
C SER A 382 -7.00 -8.84 5.00
N TYR A 383 -7.96 -8.12 5.55
CA TYR A 383 -7.74 -7.22 6.70
C TYR A 383 -7.24 -8.00 7.92
N ASN A 384 -7.91 -9.10 8.29
CA ASN A 384 -7.53 -9.94 9.41
C ASN A 384 -6.09 -10.46 9.26
N GLY A 385 -5.72 -10.91 8.05
CA GLY A 385 -4.36 -11.34 7.72
C GLY A 385 -3.32 -10.22 7.88
N THR A 386 -3.63 -9.03 7.35
CA THR A 386 -2.74 -7.84 7.47
C THR A 386 -2.49 -7.45 8.92
N VAL A 387 -3.51 -7.51 9.78
CA VAL A 387 -3.38 -7.23 11.21
C VAL A 387 -2.51 -8.27 11.91
N LEU A 388 -2.71 -9.56 11.63
CA LEU A 388 -1.88 -10.65 12.19
C LEU A 388 -0.41 -10.51 11.80
N ASP A 389 -0.14 -10.20 10.53
CA ASP A 389 1.23 -9.96 10.04
C ASP A 389 1.87 -8.74 10.71
N ALA A 390 1.10 -7.69 10.94
CA ALA A 390 1.57 -6.50 11.63
C ALA A 390 1.93 -6.76 13.10
N VAL A 391 1.12 -7.54 13.81
CA VAL A 391 1.40 -7.95 15.20
C VAL A 391 2.67 -8.79 15.27
N ARG A 392 2.77 -9.80 14.38
CA ARG A 392 3.98 -10.63 14.28
C ARG A 392 5.22 -9.78 13.98
N ASP A 393 5.17 -8.90 12.99
CA ASP A 393 6.29 -8.04 12.59
C ASP A 393 6.77 -7.19 13.77
N ALA A 394 5.86 -6.57 14.51
CA ALA A 394 6.18 -5.78 15.68
C ALA A 394 6.81 -6.63 16.81
N ALA A 395 6.23 -7.80 17.13
CA ALA A 395 6.74 -8.71 18.15
C ALA A 395 8.15 -9.22 17.81
N ASP A 396 8.39 -9.56 16.53
CA ASP A 396 9.69 -10.03 16.04
C ASP A 396 10.76 -8.93 16.21
N GLN A 397 10.43 -7.67 15.87
CA GLN A 397 11.37 -6.56 16.01
C GLN A 397 11.70 -6.26 17.49
N VAL A 398 10.71 -6.31 18.39
CA VAL A 398 10.94 -6.12 19.83
C VAL A 398 11.83 -7.23 20.40
N SER A 399 11.51 -8.49 20.07
CA SER A 399 12.31 -9.64 20.49
C SER A 399 13.76 -9.55 19.99
N SER A 400 13.93 -9.14 18.73
CA SER A 400 15.23 -8.93 18.11
C SER A 400 16.01 -7.80 18.80
N ALA A 401 15.38 -6.66 19.08
CA ALA A 401 16.02 -5.51 19.74
C ALA A 401 16.53 -5.88 21.11
N GLN A 402 15.72 -6.57 21.92
CA GLN A 402 16.11 -7.03 23.26
C GLN A 402 17.25 -8.06 23.22
N SER A 403 17.19 -9.00 22.27
CA SER A 403 18.21 -10.04 22.09
C SER A 403 19.54 -9.42 21.63
N ILE A 404 19.52 -8.50 20.65
CA ILE A 404 20.73 -7.84 20.14
C ILE A 404 21.44 -7.04 21.23
N ALA A 405 20.71 -6.34 22.10
CA ALA A 405 21.32 -5.60 23.21
C ALA A 405 22.10 -6.53 24.14
N ARG A 406 21.55 -7.71 24.47
CA ARG A 406 22.27 -8.73 25.28
C ARG A 406 23.47 -9.31 24.52
N GLN A 407 23.28 -9.66 23.23
CA GLN A 407 24.36 -10.17 22.38
C GLN A 407 25.53 -9.21 22.26
N GLN A 408 25.27 -7.89 22.13
CA GLN A 408 26.31 -6.87 22.04
C GLN A 408 27.13 -6.74 23.36
N ALA A 409 26.48 -6.97 24.51
CA ALA A 409 27.19 -6.95 25.82
C ALA A 409 28.17 -8.14 25.91
N GLU A 410 27.73 -9.36 25.59
CA GLU A 410 28.58 -10.55 25.63
C GLU A 410 29.66 -10.52 24.54
N GLN A 411 29.33 -10.02 23.35
CA GLN A 411 30.28 -9.90 22.26
C GLN A 411 31.43 -8.93 22.60
N ARG A 412 31.14 -7.81 23.27
CA ARG A 412 32.22 -6.88 23.70
C ARG A 412 33.21 -7.56 24.66
N ALA A 413 32.70 -8.35 25.60
CA ALA A 413 33.54 -9.10 26.55
C ALA A 413 34.37 -10.17 25.79
N ALA A 414 33.77 -10.91 24.88
CA ALA A 414 34.45 -11.89 24.05
C ALA A 414 35.52 -11.26 23.14
N GLN A 415 35.22 -10.12 22.54
CA GLN A 415 36.18 -9.39 21.70
C GLN A 415 37.36 -8.89 22.53
N THR A 416 37.15 -8.31 23.71
CA THR A 416 38.22 -7.85 24.61
C THR A 416 39.15 -9.01 25.00
N ALA A 417 38.57 -10.16 25.33
CA ALA A 417 39.35 -11.36 25.67
C ALA A 417 40.15 -11.89 24.48
N ALA A 418 39.55 -11.94 23.27
CA ALA A 418 40.21 -12.38 22.06
C ALA A 418 41.36 -11.43 21.62
N GLU A 419 41.14 -10.11 21.71
CA GLU A 419 42.17 -9.09 21.44
C GLU A 419 43.36 -9.26 22.37
N GLY A 420 43.11 -9.39 23.70
CA GLY A 420 44.16 -9.63 24.69
C GLY A 420 44.92 -10.96 24.46
N ALA A 421 44.22 -12.02 24.08
CA ALA A 421 44.84 -13.31 23.76
C ALA A 421 45.75 -13.22 22.52
N TYR A 422 45.31 -12.50 21.48
CA TYR A 422 46.11 -12.26 20.30
C TYR A 422 47.40 -11.45 20.62
N ASP A 423 47.28 -10.38 21.36
CA ASP A 423 48.41 -9.54 21.77
C ASP A 423 49.43 -10.34 22.54
N ILE A 424 48.97 -11.16 23.52
CA ILE A 424 49.85 -12.05 24.30
C ILE A 424 50.50 -13.10 23.40
N ALA A 425 49.77 -13.72 22.46
CA ALA A 425 50.31 -14.71 21.56
C ALA A 425 51.46 -14.13 20.67
N VAL A 426 51.23 -12.92 20.13
CA VAL A 426 52.26 -12.21 19.32
C VAL A 426 53.50 -11.87 20.16
N GLN A 427 53.31 -11.37 21.40
CA GLN A 427 54.41 -11.04 22.31
C GLN A 427 55.25 -12.29 22.69
N ARG A 428 54.57 -13.40 23.02
CA ARG A 428 55.25 -14.67 23.37
C ARG A 428 55.99 -15.23 22.19
N TYR A 429 55.42 -15.18 20.96
CA TYR A 429 56.05 -15.60 19.75
C TYR A 429 57.31 -14.77 19.45
N ARG A 430 57.20 -13.43 19.57
CA ARG A 430 58.31 -12.49 19.40
C ARG A 430 59.46 -12.78 20.39
N ALA A 431 59.12 -13.14 21.65
CA ALA A 431 60.08 -13.50 22.66
C ALA A 431 60.64 -14.94 22.58
N GLY A 432 60.21 -15.74 21.59
CA GLY A 432 60.61 -17.14 21.48
C GLY A 432 59.95 -18.10 22.46
N LEU A 433 58.90 -17.65 23.18
CA LEU A 433 58.16 -18.40 24.21
C LEU A 433 56.90 -19.05 23.70
N GLY A 434 56.66 -19.06 22.39
CA GLY A 434 55.49 -19.63 21.70
C GLY A 434 55.84 -19.96 20.25
N ASN A 435 54.97 -20.66 19.58
CA ASN A 435 55.05 -20.98 18.16
C ASN A 435 54.07 -20.15 17.33
N TYR A 436 54.29 -20.11 16.01
CA TYR A 436 53.45 -19.35 15.08
C TYR A 436 51.99 -19.84 15.03
N LEU A 437 51.72 -21.14 15.25
CA LEU A 437 50.38 -21.70 15.30
C LEU A 437 49.52 -21.05 16.37
N ASN A 438 50.11 -20.71 17.54
CA ASN A 438 49.37 -20.01 18.61
C ASN A 438 48.95 -18.59 18.18
N VAL A 439 49.81 -17.88 17.40
CA VAL A 439 49.48 -16.56 16.84
C VAL A 439 48.33 -16.68 15.84
N LEU A 440 48.42 -17.68 14.94
CA LEU A 440 47.40 -17.90 13.90
C LEU A 440 46.03 -18.28 14.50
N THR A 441 46.03 -19.13 15.54
CA THR A 441 44.79 -19.48 16.26
C THR A 441 44.16 -18.27 16.93
N ALA A 442 44.97 -17.47 17.62
CA ALA A 442 44.48 -16.25 18.29
C ALA A 442 44.02 -15.20 17.25
N GLU A 443 44.69 -15.06 16.12
CA GLU A 443 44.27 -14.21 15.01
C GLU A 443 42.90 -14.62 14.48
N THR A 444 42.68 -15.90 14.23
CA THR A 444 41.40 -16.39 13.77
C THR A 444 40.25 -16.05 14.73
N ALA A 445 40.50 -16.21 16.05
CA ALA A 445 39.52 -15.86 17.07
C ALA A 445 39.21 -14.35 17.11
N VAL A 446 40.23 -13.49 17.11
CA VAL A 446 40.02 -12.03 17.14
C VAL A 446 39.32 -11.51 15.88
N LEU A 447 39.64 -12.06 14.72
CA LEU A 447 38.98 -11.71 13.47
C LEU A 447 37.48 -12.09 13.47
N ALA A 448 37.14 -13.27 13.98
CA ALA A 448 35.76 -13.68 14.14
C ALA A 448 34.99 -12.70 15.05
N GLN A 449 35.58 -12.30 16.17
CA GLN A 449 34.94 -11.34 17.09
C GLN A 449 34.81 -9.93 16.49
N ARG A 450 35.80 -9.44 15.78
CA ARG A 450 35.71 -8.13 15.10
C ARG A 450 34.63 -8.10 14.03
N ARG A 451 34.52 -9.15 13.21
CA ARG A 451 33.45 -9.28 12.20
C ARG A 451 32.08 -9.35 12.85
N LEU A 452 31.92 -10.14 13.91
CA LEU A 452 30.68 -10.27 14.65
C LEU A 452 30.24 -8.95 15.29
N ALA A 453 31.18 -8.14 15.78
CA ALA A 453 30.90 -6.81 16.33
C ALA A 453 30.26 -5.88 15.29
N VAL A 454 30.85 -5.83 14.10
CA VAL A 454 30.32 -5.07 12.96
C VAL A 454 28.93 -5.56 12.57
N ASP A 455 28.74 -6.88 12.46
CA ASP A 455 27.45 -7.48 12.09
C ASP A 455 26.35 -7.19 13.12
N LEU A 456 26.67 -7.28 14.43
CA LEU A 456 25.71 -6.95 15.49
C LEU A 456 25.37 -5.44 15.54
N ALA A 457 26.34 -4.57 15.26
CA ALA A 457 26.10 -3.14 15.17
C ALA A 457 25.14 -2.80 14.03
N ALA A 458 25.38 -3.35 12.83
CA ALA A 458 24.50 -3.18 11.67
C ALA A 458 23.10 -3.76 11.92
N ARG A 459 23.03 -4.97 12.51
CA ARG A 459 21.75 -5.62 12.83
C ARG A 459 20.94 -4.82 13.85
N ALA A 460 21.60 -4.12 14.79
CA ALA A 460 20.91 -3.23 15.73
C ALA A 460 20.21 -2.08 15.01
N LEU A 461 20.86 -1.45 14.04
CA LEU A 461 20.26 -0.37 13.23
C LEU A 461 19.16 -0.89 12.32
N ASP A 462 19.36 -2.05 11.66
CA ASP A 462 18.33 -2.68 10.83
C ASP A 462 17.06 -3.03 11.63
N THR A 463 17.23 -3.53 12.86
CA THR A 463 16.11 -3.80 13.77
C THR A 463 15.36 -2.52 14.15
N GLN A 464 16.06 -1.40 14.36
CA GLN A 464 15.42 -0.12 14.64
C GLN A 464 14.60 0.39 13.45
N VAL A 465 15.13 0.26 12.23
CA VAL A 465 14.38 0.57 11.01
C VAL A 465 13.16 -0.35 10.89
N GLY A 466 13.34 -1.64 11.16
CA GLY A 466 12.25 -2.64 11.18
C GLY A 466 11.18 -2.27 12.19
N LEU A 467 11.55 -1.87 13.39
CA LEU A 467 10.62 -1.44 14.43
C LEU A 467 9.91 -0.14 14.04
N ALA A 468 10.61 0.86 13.51
CA ALA A 468 10.00 2.10 13.03
C ALA A 468 8.93 1.78 11.95
N ARG A 469 9.22 0.89 11.01
CA ARG A 469 8.27 0.43 10.00
C ARG A 469 7.08 -0.32 10.63
N ALA A 470 7.34 -1.25 11.53
CA ALA A 470 6.31 -2.04 12.21
C ALA A 470 5.33 -1.17 13.02
N LEU A 471 5.83 -0.05 13.57
CA LEU A 471 5.04 0.97 14.27
C LEU A 471 4.36 1.98 13.33
N GLY A 472 4.37 1.75 12.01
CA GLY A 472 3.68 2.56 11.02
C GLY A 472 4.50 3.68 10.38
N GLY A 473 5.79 3.84 10.73
CA GLY A 473 6.69 4.80 10.08
C GLY A 473 6.23 6.26 10.14
N GLY A 474 5.57 6.65 11.25
CA GLY A 474 5.07 8.00 11.45
C GLY A 474 3.84 8.37 10.62
N TRP A 475 3.15 7.39 10.02
CA TRP A 475 1.89 7.64 9.34
C TRP A 475 0.80 8.03 10.35
N GLN A 476 0.00 9.00 9.97
CA GLN A 476 -1.18 9.43 10.72
C GLN A 476 -2.38 9.41 9.77
N PRO A 477 -3.54 8.89 10.21
CA PRO A 477 -4.75 9.00 9.40
C PRO A 477 -5.00 10.47 9.06
N PRO A 478 -5.46 10.78 7.84
CA PRO A 478 -5.86 12.13 7.51
C PRO A 478 -6.88 12.59 8.55
N THR A 479 -6.61 13.74 9.17
CA THR A 479 -7.55 14.36 10.11
C THR A 479 -8.84 14.55 9.31
N THR A 480 -9.90 13.80 9.65
CA THR A 480 -11.22 14.11 9.13
C THR A 480 -11.49 15.55 9.53
N ALA A 481 -11.37 16.47 8.57
CA ALA A 481 -11.91 17.80 8.74
C ALA A 481 -13.37 17.57 9.14
N THR A 482 -13.67 17.88 10.39
CA THR A 482 -15.03 17.86 10.91
C THR A 482 -15.84 18.67 9.91
N ALA A 483 -16.65 17.98 9.09
CA ALA A 483 -17.58 18.65 8.23
C ALA A 483 -18.40 19.55 9.18
N SER A 484 -18.11 20.84 9.15
CA SER A 484 -18.88 21.83 9.87
C SER A 484 -20.32 21.64 9.42
N ALA A 485 -21.15 21.09 10.32
CA ALA A 485 -22.59 21.04 10.10
C ALA A 485 -23.05 22.45 9.68
N PRO A 486 -23.80 22.59 8.60
CA PRO A 486 -24.34 23.89 8.25
C PRO A 486 -25.19 24.38 9.42
N THR A 487 -24.74 25.46 10.02
CA THR A 487 -25.50 26.18 11.04
C THR A 487 -26.86 26.51 10.43
N ALA A 488 -27.92 25.86 10.88
CA ALA A 488 -29.28 26.21 10.54
C ALA A 488 -29.48 27.65 10.97
N ALA A 489 -29.49 28.57 10.02
CA ALA A 489 -29.93 29.94 10.25
C ALA A 489 -31.39 29.88 10.67
N ALA A 490 -31.63 30.14 11.94
CA ALA A 490 -32.95 30.48 12.44
C ALA A 490 -33.34 31.85 11.87
N ASN A 491 -34.39 31.86 11.06
CA ASN A 491 -35.34 32.98 10.92
C ASN A 491 -36.72 32.42 10.56
#